data_c5b7e0428fabf20451d1ab9276fb5629
#
_entry.id   c5b7e0428fabf20451d1ab9276fb5629
#
_cell.length_a   1.000
_cell.length_b   1.000
_cell.length_c   1.000
_cell.angle_alpha   90.00
_cell.angle_beta   90.00
_cell.angle_gamma   90.00
#
_symmetry.space_group_name_H-M   'P 1'
#
loop_
_entity.id
_entity.type
_entity.pdbx_description
1 polymer ?
#
loop_
_entity_poly.entity_id
_entity_poly.type
_entity_poly.pdbx_seq_one_letter_code
_entity_poly.pdbx_strand_id
1 'polypeptide(L)'
;MAKSFKETIGDEFSDIKEILSGEMKLREREEKLAKLKEDAKKKQKAEKRKKIAQKEIVLEESDIPTKKVVQNIKLFEWEAPDRLKINFESKTFWGVLALVLVFVLYLAILGQYFLMAAVVALVFVIYAAGTNNPVMIKHKITSRGIDTGNRLYEWFMLDNFWFSKKGDQYMLIVETRLRYPKALIMLLDESDKDAIFVLPQEKVLYKDVRKQSKADKLTFGEYIPFDKV
;
A
#
# COMPACT_ATOMS: atom_id res chain seq x y z
N MET A 1 76.24 29.73 -10.42
CA MET A 1 74.75 29.79 -10.56
C MET A 1 74.05 28.43 -10.77
N ALA A 2 74.74 27.33 -10.97
CA ALA A 2 74.11 26.00 -11.24
C ALA A 2 73.79 25.14 -9.97
N LYS A 3 74.34 25.50 -8.79
CA LYS A 3 74.08 24.75 -7.54
C LYS A 3 72.77 25.16 -6.86
N SER A 4 72.35 26.42 -6.98
CA SER A 4 71.11 26.91 -6.36
C SER A 4 69.83 26.36 -7.02
N PHE A 5 69.91 26.08 -8.32
CA PHE A 5 68.72 25.59 -9.05
C PHE A 5 68.37 24.10 -8.78
N LYS A 6 69.40 23.27 -8.42
CA LYS A 6 69.19 21.89 -8.05
C LYS A 6 68.64 21.70 -6.63
N GLU A 7 68.96 22.60 -5.69
CA GLU A 7 68.42 22.57 -4.35
C GLU A 7 66.95 22.97 -4.34
N THR A 8 66.58 24.01 -5.07
CA THR A 8 65.18 24.50 -5.15
C THR A 8 64.25 23.47 -5.79
N ILE A 9 64.70 22.70 -6.82
CA ILE A 9 63.90 21.62 -7.42
C ILE A 9 63.82 20.41 -6.49
N GLY A 10 64.84 20.13 -5.66
CA GLY A 10 64.83 19.07 -4.68
C GLY A 10 63.78 19.29 -3.57
N ASP A 11 63.71 20.52 -3.10
CA ASP A 11 62.74 20.89 -2.03
C ASP A 11 61.30 20.90 -2.54
N GLU A 12 61.02 21.41 -3.75
CA GLU A 12 59.68 21.35 -4.35
C GLU A 12 59.23 19.88 -4.62
N PHE A 13 60.16 18.99 -5.01
CA PHE A 13 59.81 17.56 -5.17
C PHE A 13 59.59 16.84 -3.85
N SER A 14 60.24 17.28 -2.74
CA SER A 14 59.97 16.71 -1.41
C SER A 14 58.60 17.12 -0.90
N ASP A 15 58.20 18.40 -1.08
CA ASP A 15 56.91 18.93 -0.69
C ASP A 15 55.74 18.28 -1.46
N ILE A 16 55.93 18.05 -2.79
CA ILE A 16 54.96 17.34 -3.62
C ILE A 16 54.79 15.88 -3.14
N LYS A 17 55.90 15.24 -2.75
CA LYS A 17 55.88 13.86 -2.26
C LYS A 17 55.20 13.75 -0.91
N GLU A 18 55.32 14.76 -0.06
CA GLU A 18 54.67 14.83 1.25
C GLU A 18 53.16 15.08 1.12
N ILE A 19 52.75 15.98 0.20
CA ILE A 19 51.36 16.26 -0.17
C ILE A 19 50.70 14.99 -0.74
N LEU A 20 51.35 14.32 -1.71
CA LEU A 20 50.87 13.06 -2.31
C LEU A 20 50.75 11.93 -1.28
N SER A 21 51.66 11.83 -0.31
CA SER A 21 51.61 10.84 0.76
C SER A 21 50.46 11.17 1.73
N GLY A 22 50.19 12.43 1.96
CA GLY A 22 49.03 12.88 2.77
C GLY A 22 47.71 12.58 2.12
N GLU A 23 47.58 12.81 0.81
CA GLU A 23 46.38 12.46 0.04
C GLU A 23 46.17 10.96 -0.05
N MET A 24 47.23 10.16 -0.22
CA MET A 24 47.13 8.71 -0.21
C MET A 24 46.61 8.20 1.15
N LYS A 25 47.11 8.73 2.26
CA LYS A 25 46.63 8.38 3.60
C LYS A 25 45.18 8.77 3.82
N LEU A 26 44.72 9.89 3.26
CA LEU A 26 43.31 10.34 3.30
C LEU A 26 42.42 9.39 2.48
N ARG A 27 42.82 9.03 1.26
CA ARG A 27 42.08 8.07 0.41
C ARG A 27 41.98 6.70 1.06
N GLU A 28 43.06 6.18 1.65
CA GLU A 28 43.02 4.92 2.39
C GLU A 28 42.08 4.97 3.60
N ARG A 29 42.01 6.11 4.31
CA ARG A 29 41.06 6.30 5.40
C ARG A 29 39.63 6.37 4.91
N GLU A 30 39.38 7.05 3.80
CA GLU A 30 38.04 7.12 3.19
C GLU A 30 37.57 5.76 2.69
N GLU A 31 38.46 4.97 2.05
CA GLU A 31 38.16 3.61 1.63
C GLU A 31 37.86 2.68 2.82
N LYS A 32 38.64 2.77 3.91
CA LYS A 32 38.38 2.03 5.13
C LYS A 32 37.04 2.42 5.77
N LEU A 33 36.72 3.71 5.81
CA LEU A 33 35.45 4.20 6.31
C LEU A 33 34.28 3.78 5.41
N ALA A 34 34.46 3.78 4.10
CA ALA A 34 33.45 3.29 3.16
C ALA A 34 33.17 1.79 3.33
N LYS A 35 34.22 0.96 3.47
CA LYS A 35 34.10 -0.48 3.76
C LYS A 35 33.41 -0.72 5.10
N LEU A 36 33.80 -0.02 6.16
CA LEU A 36 33.15 -0.13 7.48
C LEU A 36 31.67 0.26 7.44
N LYS A 37 31.29 1.32 6.69
CA LYS A 37 29.90 1.71 6.49
C LYS A 37 29.12 0.66 5.71
N GLU A 38 29.74 0.05 4.70
CA GLU A 38 29.11 -1.00 3.90
C GLU A 38 28.88 -2.27 4.74
N ASP A 39 29.89 -2.67 5.51
CA ASP A 39 29.77 -3.84 6.41
C ASP A 39 28.76 -3.61 7.53
N ALA A 40 28.70 -2.42 8.10
CA ALA A 40 27.68 -2.04 9.07
C ALA A 40 26.28 -2.09 8.44
N LYS A 41 26.13 -1.61 7.21
CA LYS A 41 24.87 -1.68 6.45
C LYS A 41 24.44 -3.11 6.10
N LYS A 42 25.44 -3.98 5.76
CA LYS A 42 25.21 -5.41 5.53
C LYS A 42 24.78 -6.12 6.81
N LYS A 43 25.45 -5.83 7.95
CA LYS A 43 25.09 -6.38 9.27
C LYS A 43 23.68 -5.94 9.68
N GLN A 44 23.33 -4.65 9.55
CA GLN A 44 21.99 -4.17 9.86
C GLN A 44 20.90 -4.80 8.96
N LYS A 45 21.20 -4.99 7.65
CA LYS A 45 20.27 -5.70 6.76
C LYS A 45 20.12 -7.17 7.15
N ALA A 46 21.22 -7.84 7.53
CA ALA A 46 21.18 -9.23 7.99
C ALA A 46 20.42 -9.38 9.30
N GLU A 47 20.62 -8.46 10.29
CA GLU A 47 19.85 -8.46 11.52
C GLU A 47 18.35 -8.16 11.30
N LYS A 48 18.04 -7.20 10.41
CA LYS A 48 16.65 -6.93 10.02
C LYS A 48 16.00 -8.14 9.35
N ARG A 49 16.74 -8.84 8.47
CA ARG A 49 16.26 -10.09 7.87
C ARG A 49 16.06 -11.19 8.91
N LYS A 50 16.99 -11.37 9.85
CA LYS A 50 16.84 -12.32 10.98
C LYS A 50 15.65 -11.96 11.87
N LYS A 51 15.48 -10.67 12.23
CA LYS A 51 14.32 -10.21 13.00
C LYS A 51 13.00 -10.35 12.25
N ILE A 52 13.01 -10.20 10.90
CA ILE A 52 11.82 -10.43 10.07
C ILE A 52 11.56 -11.94 9.97
N ALA A 53 12.58 -12.76 9.76
CA ALA A 53 12.44 -14.22 9.74
C ALA A 53 12.03 -14.80 11.12
N GLN A 54 12.45 -14.16 12.21
CA GLN A 54 11.97 -14.52 13.56
C GLN A 54 10.58 -13.98 13.89
N LYS A 55 10.12 -12.92 13.18
CA LYS A 55 8.74 -12.43 13.24
C LYS A 55 7.82 -13.08 12.22
N GLU A 56 8.34 -13.69 11.17
CA GLU A 56 7.60 -14.67 10.38
C GLU A 56 7.40 -15.87 11.29
N ILE A 57 6.33 -15.75 12.06
CA ILE A 57 5.60 -16.78 12.77
C ILE A 57 6.33 -18.12 12.67
N VAL A 58 7.17 -18.41 13.62
CA VAL A 58 7.43 -19.79 13.98
C VAL A 58 6.11 -20.27 14.57
N LEU A 59 5.19 -20.68 13.69
CA LEU A 59 4.14 -21.60 14.06
C LEU A 59 4.90 -22.86 14.49
N GLU A 60 5.05 -23.08 15.77
CA GLU A 60 5.47 -24.37 16.29
C GLU A 60 4.51 -25.41 15.71
N GLU A 61 5.03 -26.57 15.35
CA GLU A 61 4.22 -27.67 14.82
C GLU A 61 3.02 -28.03 15.72
N SER A 62 3.08 -27.66 16.99
CA SER A 62 2.01 -27.74 17.99
C SER A 62 0.86 -26.75 17.77
N ASP A 63 1.10 -25.64 17.08
CA ASP A 63 0.11 -24.60 16.79
C ASP A 63 -0.61 -24.83 15.45
N ILE A 64 -0.19 -25.85 14.70
CA ILE A 64 -0.92 -26.29 13.51
C ILE A 64 -2.06 -27.15 14.02
N PRO A 65 -3.31 -26.63 14.07
CA PRO A 65 -4.44 -27.45 14.42
C PRO A 65 -4.44 -28.62 13.44
N THR A 66 -4.40 -29.85 13.98
CA THR A 66 -4.47 -31.08 13.20
C THR A 66 -5.50 -30.87 12.10
N LYS A 67 -5.03 -30.89 10.88
CA LYS A 67 -5.77 -30.49 9.68
C LYS A 67 -6.98 -31.43 9.55
N LYS A 68 -8.08 -31.10 10.24
CA LYS A 68 -9.38 -31.71 9.91
C LYS A 68 -9.57 -31.38 8.45
N VAL A 69 -9.71 -32.41 7.63
CA VAL A 69 -10.06 -32.25 6.21
C VAL A 69 -11.47 -31.69 6.19
N VAL A 70 -11.54 -30.37 6.31
CA VAL A 70 -12.81 -29.65 6.20
C VAL A 70 -13.08 -29.56 4.72
N GLN A 71 -14.12 -30.28 4.29
CA GLN A 71 -14.62 -30.16 2.93
C GLN A 71 -14.93 -28.67 2.68
N ASN A 72 -14.47 -28.13 1.55
CA ASN A 72 -14.72 -26.74 1.19
C ASN A 72 -16.17 -26.63 0.70
N ILE A 73 -17.12 -26.51 1.63
CA ILE A 73 -18.54 -26.37 1.33
C ILE A 73 -18.81 -24.89 1.07
N LYS A 74 -19.41 -24.59 -0.08
CA LYS A 74 -19.90 -23.27 -0.40
C LYS A 74 -21.16 -22.98 0.42
N LEU A 75 -21.11 -21.93 1.23
CA LEU A 75 -22.22 -21.50 2.09
C LEU A 75 -23.05 -20.41 1.41
N PHE A 76 -22.39 -19.43 0.82
CA PHE A 76 -23.03 -18.31 0.13
C PHE A 76 -22.17 -17.85 -1.05
N GLU A 77 -22.81 -17.35 -2.11
CA GLU A 77 -22.13 -16.81 -3.28
C GLU A 77 -22.92 -15.60 -3.80
N TRP A 78 -22.20 -14.54 -4.10
CA TRP A 78 -22.77 -13.36 -4.76
C TRP A 78 -21.83 -12.83 -5.83
N GLU A 79 -22.37 -12.07 -6.77
CA GLU A 79 -21.59 -11.39 -7.78
C GLU A 79 -21.63 -9.89 -7.50
N ALA A 80 -20.49 -9.26 -7.49
CA ALA A 80 -20.38 -7.83 -7.29
C ALA A 80 -19.31 -7.21 -8.18
N PRO A 81 -19.42 -5.93 -8.51
CA PRO A 81 -18.39 -5.24 -9.26
C PRO A 81 -17.08 -5.15 -8.45
N ASP A 82 -15.93 -5.23 -9.13
CA ASP A 82 -14.60 -5.16 -8.53
C ASP A 82 -14.29 -3.80 -7.90
N ARG A 83 -15.00 -2.76 -8.30
CA ARG A 83 -14.80 -1.38 -7.86
C ARG A 83 -16.08 -0.56 -7.92
N LEU A 84 -16.12 0.50 -7.14
CA LEU A 84 -17.20 1.48 -7.18
C LEU A 84 -17.24 2.18 -8.55
N LYS A 85 -18.44 2.32 -9.11
CA LYS A 85 -18.65 3.16 -10.29
C LYS A 85 -18.44 4.63 -9.94
N ILE A 86 -17.66 5.33 -10.75
CA ILE A 86 -17.58 6.79 -10.67
C ILE A 86 -18.87 7.36 -11.26
N ASN A 87 -19.62 8.06 -10.44
CA ASN A 87 -20.84 8.74 -10.89
C ASN A 87 -20.47 10.10 -11.50
N PHE A 88 -20.38 10.15 -12.83
CA PHE A 88 -20.09 11.38 -13.57
C PHE A 88 -21.26 12.38 -13.58
N GLU A 89 -22.48 11.95 -13.22
CA GLU A 89 -23.66 12.82 -13.12
C GLU A 89 -23.73 13.56 -11.78
N SER A 90 -22.91 13.19 -10.82
CA SER A 90 -22.91 13.76 -9.49
C SER A 90 -22.52 15.25 -9.52
N LYS A 91 -23.24 16.08 -8.76
CA LYS A 91 -22.91 17.50 -8.55
C LYS A 91 -21.49 17.69 -8.03
N THR A 92 -21.00 16.74 -7.22
CA THR A 92 -19.63 16.73 -6.68
C THR A 92 -18.60 16.59 -7.79
N PHE A 93 -18.86 15.71 -8.77
CA PHE A 93 -17.97 15.53 -9.93
C PHE A 93 -17.86 16.83 -10.72
N TRP A 94 -18.97 17.47 -11.05
CA TRP A 94 -18.98 18.74 -11.77
C TRP A 94 -18.32 19.87 -10.99
N GLY A 95 -18.49 19.90 -9.67
CA GLY A 95 -17.79 20.85 -8.80
C GLY A 95 -16.26 20.68 -8.83
N VAL A 96 -15.79 19.44 -8.74
CA VAL A 96 -14.36 19.14 -8.84
C VAL A 96 -13.82 19.48 -10.23
N LEU A 97 -14.55 19.15 -11.29
CA LEU A 97 -14.15 19.47 -12.66
C LEU A 97 -14.06 20.98 -12.89
N ALA A 98 -15.01 21.77 -12.37
CA ALA A 98 -14.96 23.23 -12.44
C ALA A 98 -13.74 23.80 -11.70
N LEU A 99 -13.41 23.26 -10.51
CA LEU A 99 -12.22 23.67 -9.76
C LEU A 99 -10.94 23.37 -10.52
N VAL A 100 -10.85 22.18 -11.12
CA VAL A 100 -9.69 21.82 -11.97
C VAL A 100 -9.57 22.75 -13.17
N LEU A 101 -10.69 23.10 -13.82
CA LEU A 101 -10.68 24.04 -14.95
C LEU A 101 -10.16 25.43 -14.53
N VAL A 102 -10.63 25.95 -13.39
CA VAL A 102 -10.11 27.22 -12.84
C VAL A 102 -8.61 27.13 -12.57
N PHE A 103 -8.16 25.98 -12.01
CA PHE A 103 -6.73 25.77 -11.76
C PHE A 103 -5.90 25.72 -13.04
N VAL A 104 -6.41 25.08 -14.09
CA VAL A 104 -5.76 25.05 -15.43
C VAL A 104 -5.65 26.47 -16.02
N LEU A 105 -6.72 27.28 -15.92
CA LEU A 105 -6.70 28.67 -16.36
C LEU A 105 -5.67 29.51 -15.57
N TYR A 106 -5.59 29.29 -14.26
CA TYR A 106 -4.58 29.94 -13.42
C TYR A 106 -3.14 29.60 -13.87
N LEU A 107 -2.87 28.32 -14.16
CA LEU A 107 -1.57 27.88 -14.70
C LEU A 107 -1.26 28.50 -16.07
N ALA A 108 -2.28 28.68 -16.91
CA ALA A 108 -2.13 29.33 -18.22
C ALA A 108 -1.70 30.80 -18.06
N ILE A 109 -2.30 31.53 -17.12
CA ILE A 109 -1.94 32.92 -16.80
C ILE A 109 -0.50 33.01 -16.29
N LEU A 110 -0.04 32.04 -15.50
CA LEU A 110 1.33 31.95 -15.01
C LEU A 110 2.34 31.52 -16.09
N GLY A 111 1.88 31.18 -17.30
CA GLY A 111 2.73 30.68 -18.38
C GLY A 111 3.28 29.28 -18.17
N GLN A 112 2.72 28.53 -17.21
CA GLN A 112 3.15 27.16 -16.86
C GLN A 112 2.50 26.11 -17.77
N TYR A 113 2.71 26.22 -19.09
CA TYR A 113 2.04 25.36 -20.09
C TYR A 113 2.32 23.87 -19.92
N PHE A 114 3.55 23.52 -19.49
CA PHE A 114 3.92 22.13 -19.28
C PHE A 114 3.13 21.50 -18.11
N LEU A 115 2.99 22.23 -17.01
CA LEU A 115 2.21 21.78 -15.85
C LEU A 115 0.72 21.73 -16.18
N MET A 116 0.22 22.69 -16.96
CA MET A 116 -1.15 22.68 -17.49
C MET A 116 -1.43 21.40 -18.29
N ALA A 117 -0.54 21.07 -19.21
CA ALA A 117 -0.68 19.84 -20.01
C ALA A 117 -0.68 18.58 -19.16
N ALA A 118 0.18 18.52 -18.12
CA ALA A 118 0.23 17.41 -17.16
C ALA A 118 -1.10 17.26 -16.38
N VAL A 119 -1.69 18.36 -15.92
CA VAL A 119 -2.98 18.34 -15.22
C VAL A 119 -4.10 17.85 -16.15
N VAL A 120 -4.16 18.35 -17.39
CA VAL A 120 -5.15 17.91 -18.39
C VAL A 120 -4.99 16.41 -18.69
N ALA A 121 -3.75 15.94 -18.87
CA ALA A 121 -3.47 14.52 -19.08
C ALA A 121 -3.93 13.66 -17.90
N LEU A 122 -3.69 14.11 -16.66
CA LEU A 122 -4.14 13.41 -15.45
C LEU A 122 -5.67 13.30 -15.40
N VAL A 123 -6.38 14.39 -15.68
CA VAL A 123 -7.86 14.38 -15.75
C VAL A 123 -8.37 13.41 -16.81
N PHE A 124 -7.72 13.39 -17.97
CA PHE A 124 -8.07 12.46 -19.04
C PHE A 124 -7.87 11.00 -18.60
N VAL A 125 -6.77 10.68 -17.92
CA VAL A 125 -6.51 9.33 -17.40
C VAL A 125 -7.58 8.93 -16.39
N ILE A 126 -7.95 9.82 -15.45
CA ILE A 126 -9.01 9.57 -14.46
C ILE A 126 -10.36 9.34 -15.16
N TYR A 127 -10.68 10.15 -16.16
CA TYR A 127 -11.90 10.01 -16.95
C TYR A 127 -11.94 8.67 -17.69
N ALA A 128 -10.87 8.34 -18.41
CA ALA A 128 -10.77 7.08 -19.15
C ALA A 128 -10.85 5.84 -18.22
N ALA A 129 -10.19 5.89 -17.04
CA ALA A 129 -10.28 4.84 -16.05
C ALA A 129 -11.70 4.70 -15.46
N GLY A 130 -12.39 5.82 -15.25
CA GLY A 130 -13.74 5.83 -14.68
C GLY A 130 -14.85 5.43 -15.68
N THR A 131 -14.62 5.58 -16.98
CA THR A 131 -15.59 5.21 -18.02
C THR A 131 -15.65 3.69 -18.24
N ASN A 132 -14.58 2.96 -17.91
CA ASN A 132 -14.58 1.52 -18.02
C ASN A 132 -15.57 0.89 -17.05
N ASN A 133 -16.46 0.04 -17.55
CA ASN A 133 -17.37 -0.71 -16.68
C ASN A 133 -16.57 -1.63 -15.75
N PRO A 134 -16.91 -1.66 -14.44
CA PRO A 134 -16.29 -2.60 -13.53
C PRO A 134 -16.59 -4.03 -13.91
N VAL A 135 -15.61 -4.91 -13.70
CA VAL A 135 -15.77 -6.35 -13.95
C VAL A 135 -16.55 -6.96 -12.80
N MET A 136 -17.52 -7.81 -13.12
CA MET A 136 -18.24 -8.58 -12.09
C MET A 136 -17.35 -9.70 -11.58
N ILE A 137 -17.16 -9.75 -10.27
CA ILE A 137 -16.37 -10.77 -9.56
C ILE A 137 -17.30 -11.60 -8.69
N LYS A 138 -17.10 -12.91 -8.72
CA LYS A 138 -17.79 -13.84 -7.84
C LYS A 138 -17.08 -13.91 -6.49
N HIS A 139 -17.84 -13.61 -5.45
CA HIS A 139 -17.40 -13.76 -4.07
C HIS A 139 -18.13 -14.96 -3.47
N LYS A 140 -17.42 -15.75 -2.65
CA LYS A 140 -17.97 -16.95 -2.01
C LYS A 140 -17.55 -16.98 -0.55
N ILE A 141 -18.52 -17.24 0.31
CA ILE A 141 -18.26 -17.63 1.69
C ILE A 141 -18.31 -19.14 1.77
N THR A 142 -17.25 -19.72 2.27
CA THR A 142 -17.09 -21.17 2.37
C THR A 142 -16.83 -21.60 3.81
N SER A 143 -16.94 -22.88 4.09
CA SER A 143 -16.59 -23.44 5.40
C SER A 143 -15.14 -23.17 5.80
N ARG A 144 -14.23 -22.94 4.84
CA ARG A 144 -12.81 -22.65 5.08
C ARG A 144 -12.45 -21.17 5.16
N GLY A 145 -13.25 -20.29 4.57
CA GLY A 145 -12.95 -18.87 4.49
C GLY A 145 -13.73 -18.16 3.41
N ILE A 146 -13.25 -16.98 3.04
CA ILE A 146 -13.81 -16.15 1.99
C ILE A 146 -12.97 -16.30 0.71
N ASP A 147 -13.63 -16.67 -0.39
CA ASP A 147 -13.02 -16.76 -1.72
C ASP A 147 -13.42 -15.53 -2.52
N THR A 148 -12.45 -14.73 -2.94
CA THR A 148 -12.65 -13.53 -3.73
C THR A 148 -11.53 -13.38 -4.75
N GLY A 149 -11.88 -13.07 -6.00
CA GLY A 149 -10.91 -12.88 -7.07
C GLY A 149 -10.01 -14.10 -7.32
N ASN A 150 -10.56 -15.32 -7.23
CA ASN A 150 -9.86 -16.60 -7.36
C ASN A 150 -8.82 -16.87 -6.25
N ARG A 151 -8.93 -16.19 -5.12
CA ARG A 151 -8.06 -16.41 -3.96
C ARG A 151 -8.89 -16.69 -2.72
N LEU A 152 -8.59 -17.81 -2.07
CA LEU A 152 -9.21 -18.20 -0.80
C LEU A 152 -8.43 -17.56 0.36
N TYR A 153 -9.14 -16.80 1.19
CA TYR A 153 -8.67 -16.28 2.46
C TYR A 153 -9.28 -17.11 3.58
N GLU A 154 -8.48 -17.97 4.19
CA GLU A 154 -8.95 -18.84 5.25
C GLU A 154 -9.30 -18.05 6.52
N TRP A 155 -10.22 -18.55 7.34
CA TRP A 155 -10.73 -17.84 8.52
C TRP A 155 -9.64 -17.38 9.49
N PHE A 156 -8.56 -18.15 9.66
CA PHE A 156 -7.44 -17.79 10.52
C PHE A 156 -6.63 -16.59 9.99
N MET A 157 -6.73 -16.30 8.70
CA MET A 157 -6.07 -15.13 8.06
C MET A 157 -6.89 -13.85 8.24
N LEU A 158 -8.15 -13.98 8.68
CA LEU A 158 -9.06 -12.86 8.86
C LEU A 158 -9.07 -12.46 10.34
N ASP A 159 -9.22 -11.16 10.59
CA ASP A 159 -9.19 -10.60 11.94
C ASP A 159 -10.57 -10.08 12.36
N ASN A 160 -11.05 -9.08 11.67
CA ASN A 160 -12.33 -8.43 11.95
C ASN A 160 -13.07 -8.14 10.64
N PHE A 161 -14.38 -7.93 10.75
CA PHE A 161 -15.16 -7.45 9.61
C PHE A 161 -16.18 -6.39 10.05
N TRP A 162 -16.61 -5.56 9.10
CA TRP A 162 -17.72 -4.62 9.30
C TRP A 162 -18.36 -4.27 7.96
N PHE A 163 -19.56 -3.75 8.04
CA PHE A 163 -20.25 -3.19 6.89
C PHE A 163 -20.09 -1.68 6.82
N SER A 164 -20.08 -1.17 5.62
CA SER A 164 -20.06 0.25 5.36
C SER A 164 -20.91 0.59 4.13
N LYS A 165 -21.40 1.82 4.08
CA LYS A 165 -22.21 2.32 2.97
C LYS A 165 -21.55 3.55 2.38
N LYS A 166 -21.40 3.58 1.06
CA LYS A 166 -20.88 4.74 0.32
C LYS A 166 -21.85 5.12 -0.81
N GLY A 167 -22.60 6.19 -0.61
CA GLY A 167 -23.78 6.49 -1.44
C GLY A 167 -24.82 5.40 -1.30
N ASP A 168 -25.21 4.77 -2.39
CA ASP A 168 -26.20 3.68 -2.39
C ASP A 168 -25.55 2.29 -2.38
N GLN A 169 -24.22 2.22 -2.38
CA GLN A 169 -23.49 0.96 -2.45
C GLN A 169 -23.09 0.48 -1.06
N TYR A 170 -23.45 -0.75 -0.73
CA TYR A 170 -23.01 -1.44 0.47
C TYR A 170 -21.68 -2.15 0.21
N MET A 171 -20.86 -2.23 1.25
CA MET A 171 -19.55 -2.85 1.21
C MET A 171 -19.33 -3.70 2.46
N LEU A 172 -18.83 -4.91 2.26
CA LEU A 172 -18.24 -5.73 3.31
C LEU A 172 -16.73 -5.49 3.33
N ILE A 173 -16.23 -5.05 4.46
CA ILE A 173 -14.80 -4.84 4.68
C ILE A 173 -14.32 -5.87 5.69
N VAL A 174 -13.32 -6.63 5.32
CA VAL A 174 -12.73 -7.68 6.16
C VAL A 174 -11.25 -7.37 6.35
N GLU A 175 -10.83 -7.11 7.58
CA GLU A 175 -9.42 -6.96 7.92
C GLU A 175 -8.73 -8.32 7.91
N THR A 176 -7.52 -8.33 7.37
CA THR A 176 -6.69 -9.52 7.33
C THR A 176 -5.49 -9.37 8.26
N ARG A 177 -5.01 -10.50 8.78
CA ARG A 177 -3.73 -10.59 9.51
C ARG A 177 -2.53 -10.60 8.59
N LEU A 178 -2.77 -10.60 7.27
CA LEU A 178 -1.71 -10.62 6.28
C LEU A 178 -1.03 -9.23 6.18
N ARG A 179 0.21 -9.23 5.74
CA ARG A 179 0.92 -7.99 5.44
C ARG A 179 0.30 -7.26 4.24
N TYR A 180 -0.21 -8.02 3.28
CA TYR A 180 -0.88 -7.53 2.07
C TYR A 180 -1.80 -8.61 1.48
N PRO A 181 -3.05 -8.27 1.11
CA PRO A 181 -3.75 -7.02 1.42
C PRO A 181 -4.11 -6.95 2.91
N LYS A 182 -4.12 -5.75 3.50
CA LYS A 182 -4.55 -5.55 4.90
C LYS A 182 -6.05 -5.61 5.10
N ALA A 183 -6.80 -5.30 4.06
CA ALA A 183 -8.26 -5.37 4.07
C ALA A 183 -8.76 -5.84 2.71
N LEU A 184 -9.81 -6.66 2.74
CA LEU A 184 -10.60 -7.04 1.59
C LEU A 184 -11.82 -6.15 1.56
N ILE A 185 -12.10 -5.52 0.43
CA ILE A 185 -13.28 -4.69 0.22
C ILE A 185 -14.11 -5.39 -0.84
N MET A 186 -15.30 -5.82 -0.48
CA MET A 186 -16.23 -6.52 -1.36
C MET A 186 -17.53 -5.74 -1.41
N LEU A 187 -17.97 -5.42 -2.62
CA LEU A 187 -19.26 -4.77 -2.83
C LEU A 187 -20.37 -5.81 -2.67
N LEU A 188 -21.52 -5.37 -2.23
CA LEU A 188 -22.68 -6.23 -2.07
C LEU A 188 -23.97 -5.43 -2.26
N ASP A 189 -25.05 -6.12 -2.57
CA ASP A 189 -26.38 -5.56 -2.62
C ASP A 189 -26.99 -5.54 -1.22
N GLU A 190 -27.95 -4.66 -1.01
CA GLU A 190 -28.64 -4.52 0.28
C GLU A 190 -29.33 -5.82 0.70
N SER A 191 -29.87 -6.57 -0.27
CA SER A 191 -30.56 -7.85 -0.05
C SER A 191 -29.65 -8.94 0.51
N ASP A 192 -28.37 -8.90 0.20
CA ASP A 192 -27.42 -9.94 0.58
C ASP A 192 -26.76 -9.69 1.94
N LYS A 193 -26.93 -8.48 2.48
CA LYS A 193 -26.28 -8.01 3.70
C LYS A 193 -26.56 -8.92 4.89
N ASP A 194 -27.82 -9.25 5.14
CA ASP A 194 -28.23 -10.02 6.31
C ASP A 194 -27.74 -11.48 6.23
N ALA A 195 -27.81 -12.09 5.04
CA ALA A 195 -27.29 -13.44 4.81
C ALA A 195 -25.76 -13.50 4.99
N ILE A 196 -25.06 -12.47 4.49
CA ILE A 196 -23.61 -12.38 4.63
C ILE A 196 -23.22 -12.09 6.08
N PHE A 197 -24.01 -11.34 6.84
CA PHE A 197 -23.71 -11.02 8.23
C PHE A 197 -23.66 -12.25 9.13
N VAL A 198 -24.63 -13.15 9.01
CA VAL A 198 -24.75 -14.34 9.86
C VAL A 198 -23.55 -15.29 9.72
N LEU A 199 -23.01 -15.43 8.52
CA LEU A 199 -21.96 -16.41 8.23
C LEU A 199 -20.58 -16.05 8.80
N PRO A 200 -20.05 -14.85 8.59
CA PRO A 200 -18.74 -14.45 9.14
C PRO A 200 -18.75 -14.26 10.65
N GLN A 201 -19.85 -13.83 11.27
CA GLN A 201 -19.89 -13.58 12.72
C GLN A 201 -19.59 -14.80 13.58
N GLU A 202 -19.81 -16.01 13.07
CA GLU A 202 -19.44 -17.24 13.77
C GLU A 202 -17.93 -17.46 13.85
N LYS A 203 -17.15 -16.86 12.96
CA LYS A 203 -15.72 -17.13 12.78
C LYS A 203 -14.84 -15.89 12.99
N VAL A 204 -15.39 -14.71 12.77
CA VAL A 204 -14.66 -13.43 12.77
C VAL A 204 -15.45 -12.40 13.56
N LEU A 205 -14.78 -11.58 14.35
CA LEU A 205 -15.43 -10.56 15.18
C LEU A 205 -15.91 -9.38 14.34
N TYR A 206 -17.13 -8.91 14.62
CA TYR A 206 -17.63 -7.65 14.07
C TYR A 206 -16.92 -6.48 14.76
N LYS A 207 -16.27 -5.61 13.98
CA LYS A 207 -15.50 -4.49 14.50
C LYS A 207 -16.40 -3.26 14.67
N ASP A 208 -16.44 -2.70 15.86
CA ASP A 208 -17.11 -1.42 16.11
C ASP A 208 -16.22 -0.25 15.70
N VAL A 209 -16.55 0.40 14.60
CA VAL A 209 -15.78 1.51 14.00
C VAL A 209 -16.51 2.85 14.20
N ARG A 210 -17.28 3.03 15.31
CA ARG A 210 -18.07 4.24 15.54
C ARG A 210 -17.26 5.54 15.50
N LYS A 211 -15.97 5.50 15.82
CA LYS A 211 -15.05 6.65 15.75
C LYS A 211 -14.27 6.65 14.46
N GLN A 212 -14.94 6.84 13.33
CA GLN A 212 -14.26 6.98 12.05
C GLN A 212 -13.61 8.36 11.88
N SER A 213 -12.38 8.36 11.38
CA SER A 213 -11.73 9.57 10.88
C SER A 213 -12.44 10.09 9.61
N LYS A 214 -12.32 11.39 9.31
CA LYS A 214 -12.84 11.95 8.04
C LYS A 214 -12.22 11.28 6.82
N ALA A 215 -10.95 10.87 6.89
CA ALA A 215 -10.25 10.16 5.84
C ALA A 215 -10.83 8.73 5.66
N ASP A 216 -11.14 8.04 6.76
CA ASP A 216 -11.75 6.71 6.70
C ASP A 216 -13.15 6.75 6.07
N LYS A 217 -13.95 7.77 6.39
CA LYS A 217 -15.25 7.97 5.76
C LYS A 217 -15.17 8.23 4.27
N LEU A 218 -14.16 8.96 3.81
CA LEU A 218 -13.91 9.17 2.38
C LEU A 218 -13.48 7.89 1.66
N THR A 219 -12.69 7.06 2.32
CA THR A 219 -12.14 5.83 1.73
C THR A 219 -13.14 4.69 1.78
N PHE A 220 -13.68 4.40 2.98
CA PHE A 220 -14.50 3.23 3.26
C PHE A 220 -16.00 3.51 3.35
N GLY A 221 -16.42 4.78 3.24
CA GLY A 221 -17.81 5.16 3.43
C GLY A 221 -18.22 5.25 4.89
N GLU A 222 -19.54 5.31 5.14
CA GLU A 222 -20.11 5.42 6.47
C GLU A 222 -20.30 4.03 7.09
N TYR A 223 -19.76 3.84 8.29
CA TYR A 223 -19.87 2.60 9.04
C TYR A 223 -21.33 2.29 9.42
N ILE A 224 -21.73 1.05 9.27
CA ILE A 224 -23.03 0.56 9.71
C ILE A 224 -22.84 -0.09 11.09
N PRO A 225 -23.47 0.43 12.15
CA PRO A 225 -23.40 -0.17 13.47
C PRO A 225 -24.05 -1.56 13.51
N PHE A 226 -23.55 -2.40 14.40
CA PHE A 226 -24.06 -3.77 14.60
C PHE A 226 -25.58 -3.87 14.80
N ASP A 227 -26.16 -2.87 15.47
CA ASP A 227 -27.59 -2.77 15.77
C ASP A 227 -28.46 -2.36 14.56
N LYS A 228 -27.83 -2.06 13.41
CA LYS A 228 -28.51 -1.66 12.16
C LYS A 228 -28.17 -2.56 10.96
N VAL A 229 -27.50 -3.66 11.22
CA VAL A 229 -27.12 -4.64 10.19
C VAL A 229 -28.26 -5.61 9.88
#